data_3c86936f1e3f0046a47ded6c85246cdf
#
_entry.id   3c86936f1e3f0046a47ded6c85246cdf
#
_cell.length_a   1.000
_cell.length_b   1.000
_cell.length_c   1.000
_cell.angle_alpha   90.00
_cell.angle_beta   90.00
_cell.angle_gamma   90.00
#
_symmetry.space_group_name_H-M   'P 1'
#
loop_
_entity.id
_entity.type
_entity.pdbx_description
1 polymer ?
#
loop_
_entity_poly.entity_id
_entity_poly.type
_entity_poly.pdbx_seq_one_letter_code
_entity_poly.pdbx_strand_id
1 'polypeptide(L)'
;MYHNVGAPPRETAFRGLYVTPHMFTFQMWCLKASGFKVVPLKEILSFVKGDIFHENLASITFDDGYQDFYDNAYPVLKEYGYPSTVFLVSNLVGKENLWDHPKIHGRKKLMDWETIFRLREEGITFGSHTMTHPFLSKLSPMDMVDEIKNSKVLLESRLQAPVEFFCYPYGDYNNEIINVVKESGYIGAFTTRRGLVHRDDDFFEIPRSLIRNSTNPLLFVLRLCSNYEDRRKRTK
;
A
#
# COMPACT_ATOMS: atom_id res chain seq x y z
N MET A 1 4.28 3.50 3.18
CA MET A 1 3.56 2.22 3.07
C MET A 1 3.40 1.59 4.44
N TYR A 2 2.18 1.23 4.81
CA TYR A 2 1.79 0.53 6.03
C TYR A 2 1.13 -0.79 5.67
N HIS A 3 0.95 -1.67 6.66
CA HIS A 3 0.10 -2.87 6.58
C HIS A 3 -0.92 -2.82 7.73
N ASN A 4 -0.47 -2.97 8.97
CA ASN A 4 -1.34 -3.01 10.14
C ASN A 4 -1.15 -1.77 11.02
N VAL A 5 -2.27 -1.17 11.44
CA VAL A 5 -2.28 -0.15 12.50
C VAL A 5 -3.02 -0.72 13.70
N GLY A 6 -2.29 -1.32 14.63
CA GLY A 6 -2.86 -2.01 15.77
C GLY A 6 -1.85 -2.87 16.51
N ALA A 7 -2.34 -3.63 17.49
CA ALA A 7 -1.53 -4.62 18.18
C ALA A 7 -1.49 -5.95 17.41
N PRO A 8 -0.31 -6.58 17.29
CA PRO A 8 -0.22 -7.92 16.71
C PRO A 8 -0.95 -8.93 17.59
N PRO A 9 -1.59 -9.97 17.03
CA PRO A 9 -2.11 -11.10 17.79
C PRO A 9 -1.01 -11.71 18.69
N ARG A 10 -1.41 -12.29 19.84
CA ARG A 10 -0.44 -12.80 20.84
C ARG A 10 0.49 -13.85 20.26
N GLU A 11 -0.04 -14.72 19.40
CA GLU A 11 0.66 -15.83 18.75
C GLU A 11 1.55 -15.40 17.59
N THR A 12 1.50 -14.14 17.17
CA THR A 12 2.25 -13.64 16.02
C THR A 12 3.74 -13.59 16.33
N ALA A 13 4.53 -14.40 15.66
CA ALA A 13 6.00 -14.35 15.75
C ALA A 13 6.56 -13.14 15.00
N PHE A 14 6.01 -12.79 13.82
CA PHE A 14 6.45 -11.67 13.00
C PHE A 14 5.62 -10.40 13.27
N ARG A 15 6.20 -9.50 14.05
CA ARG A 15 5.53 -8.26 14.51
C ARG A 15 5.95 -7.01 13.73
N GLY A 16 6.82 -7.17 12.75
CA GLY A 16 7.45 -6.06 12.06
C GLY A 16 6.49 -5.14 11.29
N LEU A 17 5.36 -5.66 10.82
CA LEU A 17 4.40 -4.91 10.00
C LEU A 17 3.32 -4.18 10.81
N TYR A 18 3.41 -4.19 12.14
CA TYR A 18 2.42 -3.55 13.01
C TYR A 18 2.93 -2.20 13.50
N VAL A 19 2.12 -1.17 13.36
CA VAL A 19 2.34 0.16 13.93
C VAL A 19 1.26 0.43 14.94
N THR A 20 1.61 0.89 16.15
CA THR A 20 0.59 1.19 17.15
C THR A 20 -0.24 2.41 16.74
N PRO A 21 -1.53 2.52 17.12
CA PRO A 21 -2.35 3.69 16.79
C PRO A 21 -1.72 5.01 17.25
N HIS A 22 -1.13 5.05 18.45
CA HIS A 22 -0.41 6.24 18.94
C HIS A 22 0.77 6.63 18.04
N MET A 23 1.57 5.64 17.59
CA MET A 23 2.68 5.91 16.69
C MET A 23 2.18 6.39 15.33
N PHE A 24 1.09 5.80 14.82
CA PHE A 24 0.48 6.24 13.57
C PHE A 24 0.00 7.70 13.67
N THR A 25 -0.73 8.06 14.73
CA THR A 25 -1.17 9.46 14.99
C THR A 25 0.04 10.41 15.05
N PHE A 26 1.10 10.03 15.76
CA PHE A 26 2.32 10.81 15.81
C PHE A 26 2.96 10.99 14.43
N GLN A 27 2.97 9.95 13.61
CA GLN A 27 3.52 10.01 12.25
C GLN A 27 2.70 10.94 11.34
N MET A 28 1.36 10.95 11.46
CA MET A 28 0.51 11.90 10.72
C MET A 28 0.75 13.34 11.18
N TRP A 29 0.92 13.54 12.48
CA TRP A 29 1.34 14.84 13.02
C TRP A 29 2.69 15.28 12.47
N CYS A 30 3.68 14.39 12.39
CA CYS A 30 5.00 14.70 11.81
C CYS A 30 4.89 15.15 10.34
N LEU A 31 4.07 14.50 9.51
CA LEU A 31 3.84 14.91 8.12
C LEU A 31 3.34 16.35 8.07
N LYS A 32 2.33 16.69 8.90
CA LYS A 32 1.79 18.05 9.00
C LYS A 32 2.84 19.07 9.48
N ALA A 33 3.53 18.74 10.58
CA ALA A 33 4.51 19.62 11.19
C ALA A 33 5.76 19.88 10.31
N SER A 34 6.11 18.91 9.45
CA SER A 34 7.22 19.02 8.50
C SER A 34 6.81 19.65 7.16
N GLY A 35 5.58 20.13 7.02
CA GLY A 35 5.10 20.82 5.82
C GLY A 35 4.86 19.91 4.61
N PHE A 36 4.68 18.59 4.84
CA PHE A 36 4.32 17.67 3.76
C PHE A 36 2.87 17.87 3.32
N LYS A 37 2.68 17.98 2.00
CA LYS A 37 1.36 17.87 1.38
C LYS A 37 1.06 16.39 1.14
N VAL A 38 0.09 15.84 1.86
CA VAL A 38 -0.38 14.48 1.61
C VAL A 38 -1.36 14.49 0.45
N VAL A 39 -1.08 13.68 -0.56
CA VAL A 39 -1.76 13.71 -1.85
C VAL A 39 -2.19 12.31 -2.31
N PRO A 40 -3.24 12.19 -3.16
CA PRO A 40 -3.58 10.93 -3.81
C PRO A 40 -2.44 10.39 -4.68
N LEU A 41 -2.42 9.07 -4.92
CA LEU A 41 -1.39 8.43 -5.75
C LEU A 41 -1.32 8.99 -7.18
N LYS A 42 -2.42 9.47 -7.74
CA LYS A 42 -2.42 10.15 -9.05
C LYS A 42 -1.48 11.37 -9.09
N GLU A 43 -1.46 12.15 -8.03
CA GLU A 43 -0.54 13.30 -7.94
C GLU A 43 0.92 12.86 -7.85
N ILE A 44 1.20 11.70 -7.23
CA ILE A 44 2.56 11.12 -7.26
C ILE A 44 2.96 10.73 -8.68
N LEU A 45 2.08 10.11 -9.48
CA LEU A 45 2.38 9.83 -10.89
C LEU A 45 2.57 11.11 -11.70
N SER A 46 1.77 12.15 -11.45
CA SER A 46 1.95 13.47 -12.08
C SER A 46 3.29 14.12 -11.70
N PHE A 47 3.76 13.91 -10.45
CA PHE A 47 5.11 14.32 -10.05
C PHE A 47 6.20 13.54 -10.80
N VAL A 48 6.08 12.22 -10.90
CA VAL A 48 7.02 11.36 -11.65
C VAL A 48 7.10 11.78 -13.11
N LYS A 49 5.94 12.10 -13.72
CA LYS A 49 5.85 12.60 -15.10
C LYS A 49 6.44 14.00 -15.31
N GLY A 50 6.61 14.76 -14.24
CA GLY A 50 7.11 16.13 -14.29
C GLY A 50 6.02 17.21 -14.45
N ASP A 51 4.74 16.84 -14.34
CA ASP A 51 3.61 17.79 -14.43
C ASP A 51 3.47 18.62 -13.14
N ILE A 52 3.97 18.15 -12.01
CA ILE A 52 3.90 18.80 -10.70
C ILE A 52 5.30 19.09 -10.17
N PHE A 53 5.52 20.33 -9.72
CA PHE A 53 6.78 20.86 -9.19
C PHE A 53 6.66 21.19 -7.69
N HIS A 54 6.15 20.27 -6.87
CA HIS A 54 6.10 20.44 -5.43
C HIS A 54 7.23 19.65 -4.77
N GLU A 55 7.93 20.31 -3.86
CA GLU A 55 8.77 19.66 -2.85
C GLU A 55 7.87 19.20 -1.70
N ASN A 56 8.26 18.14 -0.99
CA ASN A 56 7.54 17.60 0.16
C ASN A 56 6.13 17.04 -0.14
N LEU A 57 6.00 16.24 -1.20
CA LEU A 57 4.81 15.42 -1.42
C LEU A 57 4.92 14.08 -0.69
N ALA A 58 3.82 13.61 -0.15
CA ALA A 58 3.69 12.26 0.40
C ALA A 58 2.36 11.63 -0.01
N SER A 59 2.35 10.34 -0.30
CA SER A 59 1.13 9.54 -0.37
C SER A 59 1.17 8.42 0.66
N ILE A 60 0.03 8.16 1.26
CA ILE A 60 -0.12 7.14 2.31
C ILE A 60 -0.80 5.92 1.70
N THR A 61 -0.13 4.77 1.78
CA THR A 61 -0.65 3.50 1.25
C THR A 61 -0.70 2.43 2.32
N PHE A 62 -1.71 1.58 2.24
CA PHE A 62 -1.89 0.40 3.07
C PHE A 62 -2.02 -0.82 2.19
N ASP A 63 -1.28 -1.87 2.50
CA ASP A 63 -1.36 -3.13 1.77
C ASP A 63 -2.31 -4.10 2.50
N ASP A 64 -2.77 -5.14 1.81
CA ASP A 64 -3.56 -6.28 2.28
C ASP A 64 -5.04 -6.01 2.59
N GLY A 65 -5.45 -4.79 2.90
CA GLY A 65 -6.85 -4.47 3.21
C GLY A 65 -7.32 -4.93 4.60
N TYR A 66 -6.45 -4.93 5.60
CA TYR A 66 -6.79 -5.32 6.97
C TYR A 66 -7.90 -4.46 7.59
N GLN A 67 -8.74 -5.08 8.43
CA GLN A 67 -9.82 -4.41 9.16
C GLN A 67 -9.30 -3.28 10.07
N ASP A 68 -8.10 -3.42 10.63
CA ASP A 68 -7.51 -2.39 11.50
C ASP A 68 -7.17 -1.08 10.79
N PHE A 69 -7.17 -1.05 9.45
CA PHE A 69 -7.18 0.20 8.71
C PHE A 69 -8.43 1.03 9.04
N TYR A 70 -9.62 0.41 8.94
CA TYR A 70 -10.88 1.08 9.25
C TYR A 70 -10.98 1.46 10.72
N ASP A 71 -10.61 0.53 11.60
CA ASP A 71 -10.81 0.70 13.04
C ASP A 71 -9.86 1.75 13.66
N ASN A 72 -8.61 1.84 13.17
CA ASN A 72 -7.56 2.61 13.83
C ASN A 72 -6.88 3.67 12.94
N ALA A 73 -6.66 3.40 11.65
CA ALA A 73 -5.95 4.32 10.77
C ALA A 73 -6.89 5.38 10.18
N TYR A 74 -8.03 4.96 9.66
CA TYR A 74 -8.98 5.83 8.99
C TYR A 74 -9.48 7.01 9.86
N PRO A 75 -9.86 6.83 11.14
CA PRO A 75 -10.27 7.97 11.98
C PRO A 75 -9.21 9.07 12.07
N VAL A 76 -7.94 8.67 12.18
CA VAL A 76 -6.82 9.61 12.21
C VAL A 76 -6.64 10.30 10.85
N LEU A 77 -6.66 9.54 9.75
CA LEU A 77 -6.56 10.12 8.40
C LEU A 77 -7.68 11.14 8.13
N LYS A 78 -8.91 10.81 8.55
CA LYS A 78 -10.08 11.71 8.43
C LYS A 78 -9.89 13.01 9.21
N GLU A 79 -9.36 12.95 10.43
CA GLU A 79 -9.07 14.14 11.27
C GLU A 79 -8.06 15.07 10.57
N TYR A 80 -7.05 14.52 9.91
CA TYR A 80 -6.05 15.30 9.17
C TYR A 80 -6.49 15.70 7.76
N GLY A 81 -7.60 15.16 7.24
CA GLY A 81 -8.03 15.32 5.86
C GLY A 81 -7.06 14.67 4.85
N TYR A 82 -6.39 13.59 5.25
CA TYR A 82 -5.37 12.95 4.43
C TYR A 82 -5.96 11.86 3.52
N PRO A 83 -5.79 11.99 2.19
CA PRO A 83 -6.14 10.92 1.28
C PRO A 83 -5.23 9.71 1.49
N SER A 84 -5.75 8.53 1.23
CA SER A 84 -4.95 7.31 1.24
C SER A 84 -5.47 6.29 0.23
N THR A 85 -4.61 5.32 -0.10
CA THR A 85 -4.96 4.19 -0.96
C THR A 85 -4.75 2.88 -0.22
N VAL A 86 -5.74 2.00 -0.27
CA VAL A 86 -5.67 0.64 0.29
C VAL A 86 -5.63 -0.37 -0.85
N PHE A 87 -4.60 -1.20 -0.89
CA PHE A 87 -4.47 -2.30 -1.86
C PHE A 87 -5.15 -3.56 -1.32
N LEU A 88 -6.15 -4.04 -2.05
CA LEU A 88 -7.04 -5.13 -1.63
C LEU A 88 -6.66 -6.46 -2.27
N VAL A 89 -6.64 -7.51 -1.46
CA VAL A 89 -6.59 -8.91 -1.93
C VAL A 89 -8.02 -9.34 -2.28
N SER A 90 -8.39 -9.26 -3.55
CA SER A 90 -9.78 -9.15 -3.98
C SER A 90 -10.67 -10.34 -3.63
N ASN A 91 -10.16 -11.58 -3.69
CA ASN A 91 -10.92 -12.79 -3.34
C ASN A 91 -11.03 -13.04 -1.84
N LEU A 92 -10.30 -12.27 -1.04
CA LEU A 92 -10.26 -12.46 0.40
C LEU A 92 -10.93 -11.32 1.18
N VAL A 93 -11.55 -10.37 0.49
CA VAL A 93 -12.40 -9.33 1.11
C VAL A 93 -13.45 -9.99 2.01
N GLY A 94 -13.52 -9.53 3.27
CA GLY A 94 -14.41 -10.07 4.31
C GLY A 94 -13.95 -11.39 4.96
N LYS A 95 -12.79 -11.90 4.56
CA LYS A 95 -12.18 -13.11 5.11
C LYS A 95 -10.98 -12.76 6.01
N GLU A 96 -10.03 -13.67 6.09
CA GLU A 96 -8.77 -13.49 6.81
C GLU A 96 -7.59 -13.58 5.84
N ASN A 97 -6.40 -13.19 6.31
CA ASN A 97 -5.13 -13.28 5.58
C ASN A 97 -4.68 -14.74 5.36
N LEU A 98 -5.40 -15.48 4.53
CA LEU A 98 -5.20 -16.92 4.32
C LEU A 98 -3.87 -17.28 3.65
N TRP A 99 -3.22 -16.31 2.97
CA TRP A 99 -1.89 -16.49 2.36
C TRP A 99 -0.75 -16.60 3.37
N ASP A 100 -0.97 -16.14 4.60
CA ASP A 100 0.03 -16.16 5.65
C ASP A 100 -0.02 -17.46 6.45
N HIS A 101 1.15 -17.91 6.91
CA HIS A 101 1.20 -19.02 7.86
C HIS A 101 0.73 -18.57 9.25
N PRO A 102 -0.33 -19.17 9.83
CA PRO A 102 -0.97 -18.64 11.04
C PRO A 102 -0.05 -18.56 12.27
N LYS A 103 0.94 -19.45 12.41
CA LYS A 103 1.92 -19.40 13.50
C LYS A 103 2.96 -18.31 13.36
N ILE A 104 3.16 -17.77 12.14
CA ILE A 104 4.15 -16.73 11.87
C ILE A 104 3.50 -15.35 11.91
N HIS A 105 2.42 -15.16 11.18
CA HIS A 105 1.77 -13.87 10.99
C HIS A 105 0.48 -13.68 11.79
N GLY A 106 -0.08 -14.79 12.34
CA GLY A 106 -1.40 -14.79 12.94
C GLY A 106 -2.53 -14.70 11.91
N ARG A 107 -3.76 -14.99 12.32
CA ARG A 107 -4.94 -14.73 11.49
C ARG A 107 -5.51 -13.36 11.80
N LYS A 108 -5.78 -12.58 10.76
CA LYS A 108 -6.36 -11.26 10.86
C LYS A 108 -7.48 -11.06 9.87
N LYS A 109 -8.54 -10.44 10.33
CA LYS A 109 -9.70 -10.10 9.51
C LYS A 109 -9.32 -9.02 8.48
N LEU A 110 -9.79 -9.20 7.25
CA LEU A 110 -9.79 -8.19 6.20
C LEU A 110 -11.13 -7.45 6.20
N MET A 111 -11.13 -6.19 5.72
CA MET A 111 -12.35 -5.40 5.55
C MET A 111 -13.34 -6.17 4.67
N ASP A 112 -14.61 -6.07 5.01
CA ASP A 112 -15.69 -6.54 4.16
C ASP A 112 -16.13 -5.47 3.15
N TRP A 113 -16.98 -5.85 2.21
CA TRP A 113 -17.46 -4.95 1.16
C TRP A 113 -18.25 -3.77 1.71
N GLU A 114 -19.02 -3.93 2.78
CA GLU A 114 -19.77 -2.85 3.41
C GLU A 114 -18.81 -1.76 3.94
N THR A 115 -17.78 -2.17 4.65
CA THR A 115 -16.72 -1.28 5.13
C THR A 115 -16.01 -0.56 3.98
N ILE A 116 -15.65 -1.31 2.92
CA ILE A 116 -14.99 -0.77 1.73
C ILE A 116 -15.86 0.27 1.02
N PHE A 117 -17.16 0.00 0.83
CA PHE A 117 -18.07 0.97 0.20
C PHE A 117 -18.21 2.25 1.01
N ARG A 118 -18.35 2.14 2.34
CA ARG A 118 -18.37 3.31 3.23
C ARG A 118 -17.10 4.15 3.11
N LEU A 119 -15.94 3.52 3.15
CA LEU A 119 -14.65 4.20 3.01
C LEU A 119 -14.47 4.87 1.65
N ARG A 120 -14.97 4.26 0.58
CA ARG A 120 -14.95 4.84 -0.76
C ARG A 120 -15.78 6.13 -0.82
N GLU A 121 -16.98 6.14 -0.23
CA GLU A 121 -17.84 7.33 -0.15
C GLU A 121 -17.16 8.45 0.66
N GLU A 122 -16.31 8.10 1.60
CA GLU A 122 -15.50 9.02 2.41
C GLU A 122 -14.16 9.41 1.72
N GLY A 123 -13.95 9.01 0.46
CA GLY A 123 -12.82 9.45 -0.36
C GLY A 123 -11.55 8.58 -0.28
N ILE A 124 -11.61 7.41 0.36
CA ILE A 124 -10.49 6.44 0.33
C ILE A 124 -10.44 5.78 -1.04
N THR A 125 -9.25 5.71 -1.62
CA THR A 125 -8.99 5.04 -2.89
C THR A 125 -8.61 3.58 -2.68
N PHE A 126 -9.03 2.72 -3.59
CA PHE A 126 -8.68 1.30 -3.55
C PHE A 126 -7.88 0.90 -4.77
N GLY A 127 -6.81 0.11 -4.55
CA GLY A 127 -5.98 -0.52 -5.56
C GLY A 127 -6.05 -2.04 -5.47
N SER A 128 -5.43 -2.72 -6.42
CA SER A 128 -5.36 -4.18 -6.46
C SER A 128 -4.08 -4.71 -5.83
N HIS A 129 -4.22 -5.80 -5.05
CA HIS A 129 -3.12 -6.59 -4.51
C HIS A 129 -3.27 -8.08 -4.88
N THR A 130 -3.63 -8.35 -6.15
CA THR A 130 -3.98 -9.65 -6.70
C THR A 130 -5.28 -10.25 -6.15
N MET A 131 -5.63 -11.45 -6.61
CA MET A 131 -6.81 -12.18 -6.11
C MET A 131 -6.53 -12.85 -4.76
N THR A 132 -5.37 -13.52 -4.60
CA THR A 132 -5.08 -14.40 -3.47
C THR A 132 -3.74 -14.15 -2.77
N HIS A 133 -2.99 -13.12 -3.21
CA HIS A 133 -1.69 -12.72 -2.66
C HIS A 133 -0.54 -13.74 -2.85
N PRO A 134 -0.35 -14.33 -4.03
CA PRO A 134 0.74 -15.27 -4.30
C PRO A 134 2.08 -14.57 -4.58
N PHE A 135 3.17 -15.35 -4.57
CA PHE A 135 4.39 -14.96 -5.29
C PHE A 135 4.13 -15.10 -6.78
N LEU A 136 3.99 -14.00 -7.50
CA LEU A 136 3.62 -13.99 -8.92
C LEU A 136 4.65 -14.69 -9.81
N SER A 137 5.94 -14.57 -9.48
CA SER A 137 7.04 -15.20 -10.23
C SER A 137 7.06 -16.73 -10.11
N LYS A 138 6.28 -17.31 -9.20
CA LYS A 138 6.19 -18.76 -8.99
C LYS A 138 4.96 -19.40 -9.63
N LEU A 139 4.11 -18.59 -10.25
CA LEU A 139 2.90 -19.07 -10.93
C LEU A 139 3.18 -19.48 -12.37
N SER A 140 2.28 -20.29 -12.94
CA SER A 140 2.24 -20.43 -14.38
C SER A 140 1.88 -19.10 -15.05
N PRO A 141 2.27 -18.85 -16.32
CA PRO A 141 1.89 -17.61 -17.00
C PRO A 141 0.38 -17.35 -17.00
N MET A 142 -0.44 -18.38 -17.14
CA MET A 142 -1.89 -18.27 -17.13
C MET A 142 -2.42 -17.87 -15.74
N ASP A 143 -1.97 -18.53 -14.68
CA ASP A 143 -2.39 -18.22 -13.32
C ASP A 143 -1.93 -16.81 -12.90
N MET A 144 -0.74 -16.37 -13.34
CA MET A 144 -0.23 -15.03 -13.10
C MET A 144 -1.13 -13.97 -13.76
N VAL A 145 -1.51 -14.18 -15.03
CA VAL A 145 -2.45 -13.29 -15.74
C VAL A 145 -3.80 -13.24 -15.01
N ASP A 146 -4.32 -14.38 -14.59
CA ASP A 146 -5.59 -14.47 -13.87
C ASP A 146 -5.54 -13.72 -12.54
N GLU A 147 -4.49 -13.90 -11.74
CA GLU A 147 -4.29 -13.18 -10.47
C GLU A 147 -4.29 -11.65 -10.65
N ILE A 148 -3.65 -11.16 -11.71
CA ILE A 148 -3.52 -9.72 -11.97
C ILE A 148 -4.79 -9.15 -12.59
N LYS A 149 -5.27 -9.75 -13.70
CA LYS A 149 -6.38 -9.23 -14.49
C LYS A 149 -7.73 -9.39 -13.79
N ASN A 150 -8.00 -10.59 -13.27
CA ASN A 150 -9.29 -10.87 -12.64
C ASN A 150 -9.45 -10.14 -11.30
N SER A 151 -8.36 -9.82 -10.59
CA SER A 151 -8.43 -8.95 -9.42
C SER A 151 -8.95 -7.56 -9.76
N LYS A 152 -8.47 -6.96 -10.87
CA LYS A 152 -8.95 -5.66 -11.35
C LYS A 152 -10.43 -5.73 -11.72
N VAL A 153 -10.81 -6.73 -12.55
CA VAL A 153 -12.19 -6.91 -12.99
C VAL A 153 -13.14 -7.06 -11.81
N LEU A 154 -12.78 -7.88 -10.84
CA LEU A 154 -13.59 -8.09 -9.63
C LEU A 154 -13.75 -6.80 -8.83
N LEU A 155 -12.65 -6.10 -8.55
CA LEU A 155 -12.67 -4.86 -7.78
C LEU A 155 -13.49 -3.77 -8.49
N GLU A 156 -13.28 -3.56 -9.80
CA GLU A 156 -14.03 -2.58 -10.59
C GLU A 156 -15.52 -2.90 -10.65
N SER A 157 -15.86 -4.18 -10.82
CA SER A 157 -17.26 -4.64 -10.80
C SER A 157 -17.94 -4.36 -9.45
N ARG A 158 -17.21 -4.56 -8.34
CA ARG A 158 -17.76 -4.32 -6.99
C ARG A 158 -17.80 -2.85 -6.63
N LEU A 159 -16.70 -2.13 -6.91
CA LEU A 159 -16.57 -0.72 -6.56
C LEU A 159 -17.35 0.20 -7.52
N GLN A 160 -17.75 -0.27 -8.70
CA GLN A 160 -18.34 0.57 -9.76
C GLN A 160 -17.48 1.82 -10.04
N ALA A 161 -16.17 1.64 -10.05
CA ALA A 161 -15.17 2.68 -10.27
C ALA A 161 -13.86 2.06 -10.80
N PRO A 162 -13.04 2.83 -11.54
CA PRO A 162 -11.75 2.35 -12.01
C PRO A 162 -10.81 1.98 -10.86
N VAL A 163 -10.12 0.84 -10.99
CA VAL A 163 -9.02 0.42 -10.12
C VAL A 163 -7.72 0.63 -10.88
N GLU A 164 -7.08 1.75 -10.64
CA GLU A 164 -5.98 2.26 -11.48
C GLU A 164 -4.60 1.79 -11.03
N PHE A 165 -4.46 1.39 -9.76
CA PHE A 165 -3.17 1.07 -9.15
C PHE A 165 -3.05 -0.38 -8.76
N PHE A 166 -1.84 -0.91 -8.94
CA PHE A 166 -1.47 -2.26 -8.55
C PHE A 166 -0.35 -2.25 -7.50
N CYS A 167 -0.32 -3.22 -6.61
CA CYS A 167 0.78 -3.45 -5.68
C CYS A 167 1.23 -4.90 -5.79
N TYR A 168 2.52 -5.13 -6.00
CA TYR A 168 3.08 -6.46 -6.11
C TYR A 168 3.16 -7.14 -4.74
N PRO A 169 2.47 -8.29 -4.51
CA PRO A 169 2.61 -9.08 -3.28
C PRO A 169 4.08 -9.39 -3.01
N TYR A 170 4.52 -9.20 -1.77
CA TYR A 170 5.91 -9.39 -1.33
C TYR A 170 6.95 -8.52 -2.07
N GLY A 171 6.53 -7.67 -2.99
CA GLY A 171 7.41 -6.98 -3.94
C GLY A 171 8.00 -7.93 -4.97
N ASP A 172 7.33 -9.03 -5.26
CA ASP A 172 7.73 -10.05 -6.23
C ASP A 172 7.27 -9.66 -7.64
N TYR A 173 8.20 -9.26 -8.49
CA TYR A 173 7.94 -8.86 -9.87
C TYR A 173 9.16 -9.07 -10.76
N ASN A 174 8.90 -9.19 -12.05
CA ASN A 174 9.88 -9.22 -13.14
C ASN A 174 9.29 -8.51 -14.38
N ASN A 175 10.03 -8.45 -15.47
CA ASN A 175 9.57 -7.75 -16.69
C ASN A 175 8.29 -8.36 -17.29
N GLU A 176 8.11 -9.67 -17.19
CA GLU A 176 6.91 -10.35 -17.67
C GLU A 176 5.68 -9.93 -16.86
N ILE A 177 5.80 -9.96 -15.53
CA ILE A 177 4.74 -9.51 -14.60
C ILE A 177 4.40 -8.04 -14.84
N ILE A 178 5.41 -7.17 -14.98
CA ILE A 178 5.20 -5.74 -15.30
C ILE A 178 4.39 -5.58 -16.59
N ASN A 179 4.72 -6.32 -17.64
CA ASN A 179 3.99 -6.26 -18.90
C ASN A 179 2.51 -6.67 -18.73
N VAL A 180 2.24 -7.75 -17.99
CA VAL A 180 0.87 -8.17 -17.69
C VAL A 180 0.11 -7.12 -16.91
N VAL A 181 0.74 -6.46 -15.93
CA VAL A 181 0.13 -5.34 -15.18
C VAL A 181 -0.21 -4.18 -16.11
N LYS A 182 0.70 -3.81 -17.01
CA LYS A 182 0.46 -2.76 -18.04
C LYS A 182 -0.70 -3.13 -18.97
N GLU A 183 -0.67 -4.33 -19.51
CA GLU A 183 -1.70 -4.85 -20.44
C GLU A 183 -3.06 -5.02 -19.77
N SER A 184 -3.11 -5.23 -18.45
CA SER A 184 -4.34 -5.25 -17.67
C SER A 184 -4.96 -3.86 -17.46
N GLY A 185 -4.30 -2.78 -17.91
CA GLY A 185 -4.82 -1.42 -17.88
C GLY A 185 -4.68 -0.72 -16.51
N TYR A 186 -3.71 -1.12 -15.69
CA TYR A 186 -3.28 -0.31 -14.56
C TYR A 186 -2.43 0.86 -15.06
N ILE A 187 -2.49 2.01 -14.37
CA ILE A 187 -1.71 3.20 -14.75
C ILE A 187 -0.43 3.36 -13.91
N GLY A 188 -0.30 2.59 -12.84
CA GLY A 188 0.90 2.57 -12.01
C GLY A 188 0.92 1.38 -11.06
N ALA A 189 2.15 0.94 -10.70
CA ALA A 189 2.35 -0.16 -9.78
C ALA A 189 3.43 0.14 -8.74
N PHE A 190 3.22 -0.38 -7.54
CA PHE A 190 3.99 -0.07 -6.35
C PHE A 190 4.73 -1.31 -5.83
N THR A 191 6.00 -1.11 -5.52
CA THR A 191 6.89 -2.18 -5.05
C THR A 191 7.15 -2.08 -3.55
N THR A 192 7.87 -3.07 -3.01
CA THR A 192 8.50 -3.00 -1.68
C THR A 192 9.94 -2.48 -1.76
N ARG A 193 10.40 -2.10 -2.94
CA ARG A 193 11.73 -1.50 -3.13
C ARG A 193 11.80 -0.22 -2.32
N ARG A 194 12.81 -0.14 -1.48
CA ARG A 194 13.03 1.01 -0.62
C ARG A 194 13.58 2.20 -1.41
N GLY A 195 13.02 3.39 -1.21
CA GLY A 195 13.50 4.62 -1.83
C GLY A 195 12.47 5.74 -1.73
N LEU A 196 12.91 6.95 -2.01
CA LEU A 196 12.04 8.07 -2.34
C LEU A 196 11.58 7.93 -3.79
N VAL A 197 10.46 8.56 -4.11
CA VAL A 197 9.98 8.66 -5.49
C VAL A 197 10.69 9.82 -6.17
N HIS A 198 11.24 9.57 -7.35
CA HIS A 198 11.93 10.57 -8.15
C HIS A 198 11.20 10.82 -9.47
N ARG A 199 11.50 11.95 -10.10
CA ARG A 199 11.15 12.15 -11.50
C ARG A 199 11.86 11.09 -12.32
N ASP A 200 11.24 10.63 -13.38
CA ASP A 200 11.77 9.58 -14.26
C ASP A 200 11.78 8.15 -13.65
N ASP A 201 11.23 7.94 -12.44
CA ASP A 201 10.95 6.56 -11.97
C ASP A 201 9.94 5.88 -12.92
N ASP A 202 10.10 4.56 -13.15
CA ASP A 202 9.10 3.81 -13.92
C ASP A 202 7.77 3.74 -13.12
N PHE A 203 6.68 4.12 -13.77
CA PHE A 203 5.32 4.10 -13.16
C PHE A 203 4.91 2.72 -12.64
N PHE A 204 5.53 1.66 -13.13
CA PHE A 204 5.25 0.29 -12.73
C PHE A 204 6.28 -0.31 -11.77
N GLU A 205 7.23 0.50 -11.30
CA GLU A 205 8.23 0.13 -10.30
C GLU A 205 8.39 1.20 -9.19
N ILE A 206 7.32 1.89 -8.82
CA ILE A 206 7.38 2.99 -7.84
C ILE A 206 7.87 2.45 -6.48
N PRO A 207 8.97 3.01 -5.94
CA PRO A 207 9.50 2.61 -4.65
C PRO A 207 8.63 3.14 -3.50
N ARG A 208 8.72 2.51 -2.34
CA ARG A 208 7.99 2.95 -1.14
C ARG A 208 8.81 2.82 0.13
N SER A 209 8.59 3.72 1.09
CA SER A 209 9.16 3.63 2.42
C SER A 209 8.26 2.77 3.32
N LEU A 210 8.70 1.55 3.66
CA LEU A 210 7.97 0.66 4.56
C LEU A 210 8.08 1.14 6.00
N ILE A 211 6.96 1.45 6.63
CA ILE A 211 6.87 1.81 8.04
C ILE A 211 6.59 0.54 8.87
N ARG A 212 7.42 0.34 9.89
CA ARG A 212 7.41 -0.85 10.75
C ARG A 212 7.28 -0.46 12.21
N ASN A 213 7.05 -1.44 13.08
CA ASN A 213 7.07 -1.25 14.53
C ASN A 213 8.42 -0.69 15.04
N SER A 214 9.52 -1.01 14.36
CA SER A 214 10.86 -0.48 14.67
C SER A 214 11.09 0.96 14.17
N THR A 215 10.13 1.55 13.45
CA THR A 215 10.19 2.94 13.00
C THR A 215 9.81 3.86 14.15
N ASN A 216 10.79 4.13 15.03
CA ASN A 216 10.62 5.05 16.14
C ASN A 216 10.46 6.52 15.66
N PRO A 217 10.07 7.47 16.52
CA PRO A 217 9.87 8.88 16.15
C PRO A 217 11.06 9.51 15.43
N LEU A 218 12.28 9.31 15.95
CA LEU A 218 13.49 9.90 15.37
C LEU A 218 13.76 9.36 13.97
N LEU A 219 13.62 8.03 13.79
CA LEU A 219 13.79 7.40 12.48
C LEU A 219 12.73 7.87 11.48
N PHE A 220 11.49 8.07 11.93
CA PHE A 220 10.42 8.58 11.05
C PHE A 220 10.74 9.99 10.55
N VAL A 221 11.12 10.90 11.46
CA VAL A 221 11.52 12.27 11.09
C VAL A 221 12.74 12.25 10.16
N LEU A 222 13.74 11.42 10.44
CA LEU A 222 14.91 11.26 9.57
C LEU A 222 14.53 10.84 8.16
N ARG A 223 13.56 9.95 8.01
CA ARG A 223 13.03 9.50 6.70
C ARG A 223 12.29 10.60 5.95
N LEU A 224 11.59 11.47 6.66
CA LEU A 224 10.88 12.60 6.05
C LEU A 224 11.83 13.71 5.63
N CYS A 225 12.78 14.08 6.48
CA CYS A 225 13.58 15.30 6.34
C CYS A 225 14.95 15.06 5.68
N SER A 226 15.20 13.89 5.11
CA SER A 226 16.49 13.57 4.48
C SER A 226 16.35 12.49 3.41
N ASN A 227 17.42 12.31 2.62
CA ASN A 227 17.55 11.22 1.63
C ASN A 227 17.94 9.87 2.27
N TYR A 228 17.57 9.65 3.53
CA TYR A 228 17.88 8.41 4.24
C TYR A 228 17.37 7.17 3.53
N GLU A 229 16.17 7.24 2.92
CA GLU A 229 15.58 6.13 2.18
C GLU A 229 16.42 5.76 0.94
N ASP A 230 16.91 6.74 0.19
CA ASP A 230 17.75 6.51 -0.99
C ASP A 230 19.14 5.99 -0.65
N ARG A 231 19.75 6.51 0.44
CA ARG A 231 21.06 6.02 0.91
C ARG A 231 21.02 4.57 1.36
N ARG A 232 19.84 4.04 1.65
CA ARG A 232 19.59 2.67 2.09
C ARG A 232 18.94 1.82 1.00
N LYS A 233 18.89 2.30 -0.26
CA LYS A 233 18.49 1.46 -1.39
C LYS A 233 19.35 0.19 -1.37
N ARG A 234 18.72 -0.98 -1.30
CA ARG A 234 19.41 -2.22 -1.57
C ARG A 234 19.61 -2.28 -3.08
N THR A 235 20.85 -2.34 -3.54
CA THR A 235 21.16 -2.80 -4.91
C THR A 235 20.49 -4.15 -5.13
N LYS A 236 19.81 -4.29 -6.27
CA LYS A 236 19.22 -5.57 -6.71
C LYS A 236 20.27 -6.64 -6.78
#